data_31ea1cd352269e33e9c8c8a02dfe2fc6
#
_entry.id   31ea1cd352269e33e9c8c8a02dfe2fc6
#
_cell.length_a   1.000
_cell.length_b   1.000
_cell.length_c   1.000
_cell.angle_alpha   90.00
_cell.angle_beta   90.00
_cell.angle_gamma   90.00
#
_symmetry.space_group_name_H-M   'P 1'
#
loop_
_entity.id
_entity.type
_entity.pdbx_description
1 polymer ?
#
loop_
_entity_poly.entity_id
_entity_poly.type
_entity_poly.pdbx_seq_one_letter_code
_entity_poly.pdbx_strand_id
1 'polypeptide(L)'
;EEGYDAYVFLVIQMKGVRYFTPNMDTQPEFGEVLKKARAAGVKILAYDCQVTEDSIKIDEEVPVVLEKPILWETVDPIVAWYRENKRDLPWRHDVTPYRVWVSEIMLQQTRVEAVKPYYDRFLKELPTITDLANAKEDRLMKLWEGLGYYNRVRNMQKAAIQMVEQYGGQFPESYEEIHALTGIGNYTAGAIGSFAFGIPKPAVDGNVLRVVSRILASREDIMKAKVRTEIETALEEVIPKDCPGDFNQGLIELGAIVCVPNGEPKCEICPAAEICRARKEGIAMELPVKTKAKGRKIEKRTVLVFHDSDTLAIQKRPDKGLLAGLYELPNLEGWLSQQEVIEYSKSIGLSPIRIKKLPAAKHIFSHVEWQMKGYEIQVDELEKNCSKEMIFAKEEVLKEKYSIPSAFEAYCVWKQK
;
A
#
# COMPACT_ATOMS: atom_id res chain seq x y z
N GLU A 1 -52.83 12.85 7.46
CA GLU A 1 -51.80 13.77 8.02
C GLU A 1 -52.17 14.21 9.44
N GLU A 2 -52.42 13.20 10.32
CA GLU A 2 -52.87 13.45 11.69
C GLU A 2 -51.74 13.42 12.73
N GLY A 3 -50.47 13.63 12.34
CA GLY A 3 -49.34 13.77 13.27
C GLY A 3 -48.91 12.48 13.98
N TYR A 4 -49.19 11.29 13.42
CA TYR A 4 -48.75 10.02 13.93
C TYR A 4 -47.45 9.56 13.23
N ASP A 5 -46.52 9.02 14.01
CA ASP A 5 -45.38 8.27 13.50
C ASP A 5 -45.83 6.84 13.13
N ALA A 6 -45.63 6.45 11.88
CA ALA A 6 -45.96 5.10 11.42
C ALA A 6 -44.70 4.20 11.39
N TYR A 7 -44.85 2.97 11.84
CA TYR A 7 -43.78 1.98 11.89
C TYR A 7 -44.21 0.66 11.25
N VAL A 8 -43.28 0.03 10.53
CA VAL A 8 -43.33 -1.41 10.24
C VAL A 8 -42.26 -2.06 11.12
N PHE A 9 -42.67 -3.01 11.94
CA PHE A 9 -41.83 -3.70 12.89
C PHE A 9 -41.68 -5.17 12.49
N LEU A 10 -40.46 -5.60 12.17
CA LEU A 10 -40.13 -6.94 11.68
C LEU A 10 -39.38 -7.70 12.78
N VAL A 11 -39.89 -8.86 13.15
CA VAL A 11 -39.27 -9.75 14.13
C VAL A 11 -38.69 -10.96 13.43
N ILE A 12 -37.36 -11.10 13.48
CA ILE A 12 -36.63 -12.17 12.86
C ILE A 12 -36.33 -13.25 13.90
N GLN A 13 -37.04 -14.36 13.83
CA GLN A 13 -37.00 -15.44 14.82
C GLN A 13 -35.71 -16.28 14.74
N MET A 14 -34.57 -15.62 14.68
CA MET A 14 -33.23 -16.22 14.72
C MET A 14 -32.22 -15.19 15.19
N LYS A 15 -31.08 -15.62 15.73
CA LYS A 15 -29.97 -14.76 16.15
C LYS A 15 -28.88 -14.65 15.08
N GLY A 16 -28.20 -13.50 15.07
CA GLY A 16 -27.00 -13.29 14.25
C GLY A 16 -27.32 -12.97 12.78
N VAL A 17 -28.49 -12.41 12.52
CA VAL A 17 -28.88 -11.98 11.16
C VAL A 17 -28.15 -10.71 10.80
N ARG A 18 -27.48 -10.67 9.65
CA ARG A 18 -26.69 -9.52 9.20
C ARG A 18 -27.57 -8.33 8.81
N TYR A 19 -28.71 -8.61 8.17
CA TYR A 19 -29.67 -7.60 7.70
C TYR A 19 -31.02 -8.24 7.36
N PHE A 20 -32.07 -7.43 7.36
CA PHE A 20 -33.36 -7.77 6.74
C PHE A 20 -33.39 -7.23 5.31
N THR A 21 -33.84 -8.06 4.35
CA THR A 21 -34.17 -7.63 2.99
C THR A 21 -35.42 -8.37 2.52
N PRO A 22 -36.36 -7.70 1.81
CA PRO A 22 -37.48 -8.40 1.21
C PRO A 22 -36.98 -9.36 0.14
N ASN A 23 -37.58 -10.55 0.04
CA ASN A 23 -37.28 -11.49 -1.03
C ASN A 23 -38.02 -11.05 -2.31
N MET A 24 -37.28 -10.39 -3.20
CA MET A 24 -37.82 -9.83 -4.44
C MET A 24 -38.13 -10.90 -5.47
N ASP A 25 -37.59 -12.12 -5.34
CA ASP A 25 -37.85 -13.23 -6.27
C ASP A 25 -39.19 -13.92 -5.97
N THR A 26 -39.53 -14.03 -4.68
CA THR A 26 -40.75 -14.74 -4.26
C THR A 26 -41.91 -13.80 -3.92
N GLN A 27 -41.62 -12.59 -3.43
CA GLN A 27 -42.59 -11.57 -3.00
C GLN A 27 -42.19 -10.15 -3.43
N PRO A 28 -42.08 -9.87 -4.74
CA PRO A 28 -41.66 -8.56 -5.22
C PRO A 28 -42.60 -7.43 -4.76
N GLU A 29 -43.91 -7.68 -4.72
CA GLU A 29 -44.91 -6.71 -4.31
C GLU A 29 -44.69 -6.23 -2.87
N PHE A 30 -44.33 -7.13 -1.94
CA PHE A 30 -44.03 -6.78 -0.56
C PHE A 30 -42.80 -5.85 -0.47
N GLY A 31 -41.73 -6.13 -1.23
CA GLY A 31 -40.55 -5.30 -1.30
C GLY A 31 -40.86 -3.88 -1.83
N GLU A 32 -41.66 -3.81 -2.91
CA GLU A 32 -42.05 -2.50 -3.49
C GLU A 32 -42.95 -1.70 -2.55
N VAL A 33 -43.84 -2.35 -1.79
CA VAL A 33 -44.68 -1.68 -0.77
C VAL A 33 -43.81 -1.15 0.36
N LEU A 34 -42.82 -1.90 0.85
CA LEU A 34 -41.89 -1.43 1.88
C LEU A 34 -41.08 -0.21 1.40
N LYS A 35 -40.61 -0.19 0.14
CA LYS A 35 -39.94 0.97 -0.45
C LYS A 35 -40.83 2.20 -0.47
N LYS A 36 -42.09 2.04 -0.93
CA LYS A 36 -43.07 3.12 -0.96
C LYS A 36 -43.39 3.63 0.45
N ALA A 37 -43.55 2.72 1.42
CA ALA A 37 -43.78 3.08 2.81
C ALA A 37 -42.64 3.91 3.40
N ARG A 38 -41.38 3.48 3.18
CA ARG A 38 -40.20 4.26 3.61
C ARG A 38 -40.15 5.64 2.95
N ALA A 39 -40.42 5.74 1.64
CA ALA A 39 -40.49 7.00 0.91
C ALA A 39 -41.61 7.92 1.43
N ALA A 40 -42.69 7.36 1.97
CA ALA A 40 -43.79 8.11 2.61
C ALA A 40 -43.49 8.47 4.07
N GLY A 41 -42.29 8.19 4.59
CA GLY A 41 -41.89 8.53 5.98
C GLY A 41 -42.18 7.45 7.02
N VAL A 42 -42.65 6.27 6.64
CA VAL A 42 -42.82 5.12 7.55
C VAL A 42 -41.45 4.59 7.98
N LYS A 43 -41.23 4.48 9.29
CA LYS A 43 -40.02 3.88 9.86
C LYS A 43 -40.12 2.36 9.80
N ILE A 44 -39.14 1.69 9.18
CA ILE A 44 -39.08 0.22 9.08
C ILE A 44 -37.96 -0.25 10.00
N LEU A 45 -38.32 -1.03 11.02
CA LEU A 45 -37.42 -1.57 12.01
C LEU A 45 -37.42 -3.08 11.92
N ALA A 46 -36.26 -3.71 12.03
CA ALA A 46 -36.10 -5.14 12.13
C ALA A 46 -35.26 -5.49 13.36
N TYR A 47 -35.62 -6.54 14.04
CA TYR A 47 -34.89 -7.04 15.22
C TYR A 47 -34.68 -8.55 15.09
N ASP A 48 -33.52 -9.02 15.49
CA ASP A 48 -33.28 -10.45 15.68
C ASP A 48 -33.78 -10.93 17.04
N CYS A 49 -33.75 -12.22 17.27
CA CYS A 49 -34.24 -12.82 18.49
C CYS A 49 -33.27 -13.82 19.07
N GLN A 50 -33.16 -13.83 20.39
CA GLN A 50 -32.68 -15.01 21.12
C GLN A 50 -33.81 -16.03 21.18
N VAL A 51 -33.53 -17.21 20.60
CA VAL A 51 -34.51 -18.31 20.55
C VAL A 51 -33.97 -19.47 21.41
N THR A 52 -34.80 -19.89 22.37
CA THR A 52 -34.58 -21.07 23.21
C THR A 52 -35.71 -22.05 23.01
N GLU A 53 -35.63 -23.26 23.60
CA GLU A 53 -36.71 -24.25 23.49
C GLU A 53 -38.07 -23.72 24.03
N ASP A 54 -38.02 -22.80 25.01
CA ASP A 54 -39.21 -22.33 25.70
C ASP A 54 -39.58 -20.86 25.47
N SER A 55 -38.69 -20.09 24.80
CA SER A 55 -38.90 -18.65 24.65
C SER A 55 -38.27 -18.03 23.43
N ILE A 56 -38.90 -16.92 22.99
CA ILE A 56 -38.33 -16.03 21.97
C ILE A 56 -38.28 -14.63 22.61
N LYS A 57 -37.09 -13.99 22.61
CA LYS A 57 -36.90 -12.62 23.08
C LYS A 57 -36.30 -11.78 21.98
N ILE A 58 -36.91 -10.62 21.70
CA ILE A 58 -36.32 -9.60 20.83
C ILE A 58 -35.00 -9.16 21.43
N ASP A 59 -33.95 -9.05 20.58
CA ASP A 59 -32.60 -8.75 21.03
C ASP A 59 -32.03 -7.52 20.31
N GLU A 60 -31.28 -7.68 19.22
CA GLU A 60 -30.58 -6.58 18.61
C GLU A 60 -31.29 -6.04 17.35
N GLU A 61 -31.16 -4.73 17.12
CA GLU A 61 -31.63 -4.12 15.88
C GLU A 61 -30.82 -4.62 14.69
N VAL A 62 -31.53 -5.00 13.62
CA VAL A 62 -30.95 -5.53 12.39
C VAL A 62 -31.14 -4.48 11.29
N PRO A 63 -30.09 -4.13 10.53
CA PRO A 63 -30.20 -3.19 9.43
C PRO A 63 -31.27 -3.60 8.40
N VAL A 64 -32.12 -2.66 7.99
CA VAL A 64 -33.15 -2.87 6.97
C VAL A 64 -32.68 -2.38 5.61
N VAL A 65 -32.41 -3.30 4.70
CA VAL A 65 -31.91 -3.07 3.35
C VAL A 65 -33.01 -3.38 2.35
N LEU A 66 -33.74 -2.38 1.87
CA LEU A 66 -34.84 -2.57 0.90
C LEU A 66 -34.37 -2.76 -0.53
N GLU A 67 -33.18 -2.24 -0.86
CA GLU A 67 -32.49 -2.48 -2.13
C GLU A 67 -31.09 -2.96 -1.81
N LYS A 68 -30.78 -4.18 -2.20
CA LYS A 68 -29.43 -4.71 -2.04
C LYS A 68 -28.47 -3.96 -2.97
N PRO A 69 -27.47 -3.26 -2.46
CA PRO A 69 -26.38 -2.84 -3.31
C PRO A 69 -25.74 -4.05 -3.97
N ILE A 70 -25.40 -3.97 -5.25
CA ILE A 70 -24.79 -5.08 -5.99
C ILE A 70 -23.56 -5.68 -5.28
N LEU A 71 -22.83 -4.88 -4.50
CA LEU A 71 -21.65 -5.32 -3.75
C LEU A 71 -22.01 -6.31 -2.61
N TRP A 72 -23.23 -6.30 -2.09
CA TRP A 72 -23.67 -7.28 -1.09
C TRP A 72 -23.63 -8.70 -1.62
N GLU A 73 -24.05 -8.87 -2.86
CA GLU A 73 -24.09 -10.19 -3.50
C GLU A 73 -22.69 -10.77 -3.72
N THR A 74 -21.65 -9.91 -3.69
CA THR A 74 -20.25 -10.33 -3.90
C THR A 74 -19.56 -10.83 -2.63
N VAL A 75 -20.12 -10.56 -1.45
CA VAL A 75 -19.44 -10.84 -0.16
C VAL A 75 -19.17 -12.33 0.02
N ASP A 76 -20.22 -13.14 0.03
CA ASP A 76 -20.10 -14.58 0.28
C ASP A 76 -19.27 -15.29 -0.79
N PRO A 77 -19.48 -15.05 -2.11
CA PRO A 77 -18.65 -15.65 -3.14
C PRO A 77 -17.16 -15.28 -3.03
N ILE A 78 -16.84 -14.02 -2.71
CA ILE A 78 -15.44 -13.56 -2.58
C ILE A 78 -14.78 -14.17 -1.34
N VAL A 79 -15.47 -14.21 -0.21
CA VAL A 79 -14.95 -14.80 1.04
C VAL A 79 -14.70 -16.30 0.85
N ALA A 80 -15.65 -17.03 0.29
CA ALA A 80 -15.50 -18.45 0.03
C ALA A 80 -14.30 -18.71 -0.91
N TRP A 81 -14.26 -18.00 -2.03
CA TRP A 81 -13.17 -18.12 -3.00
C TRP A 81 -11.80 -17.79 -2.36
N TYR A 82 -11.71 -16.72 -1.56
CA TYR A 82 -10.47 -16.33 -0.91
C TYR A 82 -9.94 -17.42 0.01
N ARG A 83 -10.78 -18.01 0.82
CA ARG A 83 -10.40 -19.09 1.75
C ARG A 83 -9.78 -20.28 1.04
N GLU A 84 -10.28 -20.61 -0.17
CA GLU A 84 -9.79 -21.73 -0.98
C GLU A 84 -8.58 -21.39 -1.86
N ASN A 85 -8.51 -20.14 -2.37
CA ASN A 85 -7.60 -19.79 -3.46
C ASN A 85 -6.50 -18.78 -3.05
N LYS A 86 -6.46 -18.33 -1.80
CA LYS A 86 -5.45 -17.37 -1.33
C LYS A 86 -4.05 -17.92 -1.50
N ARG A 87 -3.14 -17.08 -2.03
CA ARG A 87 -1.72 -17.42 -2.14
C ARG A 87 -1.13 -17.66 -0.75
N ASP A 88 -0.20 -18.61 -0.67
CA ASP A 88 0.63 -18.82 0.51
C ASP A 88 1.70 -17.73 0.61
N LEU A 89 1.54 -16.83 1.60
CA LEU A 89 2.40 -15.69 1.80
C LEU A 89 2.86 -15.60 3.25
N PRO A 90 4.14 -15.24 3.53
CA PRO A 90 4.71 -15.26 4.89
C PRO A 90 3.89 -14.46 5.91
N TRP A 91 3.33 -13.33 5.52
CA TRP A 91 2.51 -12.46 6.39
C TRP A 91 1.08 -12.93 6.65
N ARG A 92 0.70 -14.10 6.11
CA ARG A 92 -0.60 -14.74 6.34
C ARG A 92 -0.56 -15.89 7.33
N HIS A 93 0.64 -16.32 7.79
CA HIS A 93 0.81 -17.47 8.68
C HIS A 93 0.66 -17.09 10.15
N ASP A 94 1.29 -16.02 10.58
CA ASP A 94 1.26 -15.56 11.97
C ASP A 94 0.81 -14.10 11.98
N VAL A 95 -0.51 -13.92 12.00
CA VAL A 95 -1.15 -12.62 11.82
C VAL A 95 -1.14 -11.86 13.15
N THR A 96 -0.26 -10.86 13.24
CA THR A 96 -0.25 -9.87 14.32
C THR A 96 -0.35 -8.46 13.73
N PRO A 97 -0.84 -7.45 14.48
CA PRO A 97 -0.95 -6.08 13.98
C PRO A 97 0.38 -5.53 13.45
N TYR A 98 1.49 -5.82 14.14
CA TYR A 98 2.83 -5.42 13.72
C TYR A 98 3.24 -6.06 12.38
N ARG A 99 3.02 -7.37 12.23
CA ARG A 99 3.37 -8.11 11.02
C ARG A 99 2.52 -7.70 9.83
N VAL A 100 1.23 -7.47 10.03
CA VAL A 100 0.34 -6.90 9.01
C VAL A 100 0.84 -5.54 8.58
N TRP A 101 1.13 -4.65 9.53
CA TRP A 101 1.64 -3.32 9.23
C TRP A 101 2.93 -3.34 8.41
N VAL A 102 3.92 -4.15 8.82
CA VAL A 102 5.20 -4.29 8.10
C VAL A 102 4.96 -4.74 6.66
N SER A 103 4.17 -5.81 6.46
CA SER A 103 3.87 -6.31 5.11
C SER A 103 3.14 -5.29 4.25
N GLU A 104 2.09 -4.64 4.79
CA GLU A 104 1.29 -3.67 4.05
C GLU A 104 2.09 -2.44 3.61
N ILE A 105 2.99 -1.94 4.48
CA ILE A 105 3.89 -0.84 4.09
C ILE A 105 4.92 -1.29 3.06
N MET A 106 5.48 -2.50 3.17
CA MET A 106 6.43 -3.02 2.18
C MET A 106 5.78 -3.24 0.81
N LEU A 107 4.54 -3.71 0.79
CA LEU A 107 3.78 -3.99 -0.44
C LEU A 107 3.35 -2.72 -1.21
N GLN A 108 3.37 -1.54 -0.57
CA GLN A 108 3.07 -0.29 -1.26
C GLN A 108 4.02 -0.08 -2.45
N GLN A 109 3.50 -0.18 -3.67
CA GLN A 109 4.24 -0.01 -4.94
C GLN A 109 5.42 -1.00 -5.12
N THR A 110 5.43 -2.11 -4.40
CA THR A 110 6.44 -3.16 -4.50
C THR A 110 5.78 -4.51 -4.79
N ARG A 111 6.37 -5.29 -5.67
CA ARG A 111 5.83 -6.61 -6.06
C ARG A 111 5.99 -7.60 -4.90
N VAL A 112 5.00 -8.48 -4.73
CA VAL A 112 4.94 -9.50 -3.67
C VAL A 112 6.24 -10.31 -3.56
N GLU A 113 6.72 -10.86 -4.69
CA GLU A 113 7.94 -11.67 -4.69
C GLU A 113 9.19 -10.91 -4.24
N ALA A 114 9.26 -9.63 -4.57
CA ALA A 114 10.36 -8.79 -4.11
C ALA A 114 10.29 -8.50 -2.59
N VAL A 115 9.08 -8.44 -2.02
CA VAL A 115 8.89 -8.15 -0.58
C VAL A 115 9.29 -9.32 0.32
N LYS A 116 9.03 -10.57 -0.08
CA LYS A 116 9.26 -11.76 0.77
C LYS A 116 10.62 -11.77 1.51
N PRO A 117 11.77 -11.67 0.83
CA PRO A 117 13.06 -11.70 1.51
C PRO A 117 13.33 -10.48 2.40
N TYR A 118 12.70 -9.34 2.10
CA TYR A 118 12.81 -8.15 2.95
C TYR A 118 11.99 -8.29 4.22
N TYR A 119 10.79 -8.83 4.12
CA TYR A 119 9.90 -9.07 5.24
C TYR A 119 10.54 -9.99 6.28
N ASP A 120 11.08 -11.13 5.84
CA ASP A 120 11.74 -12.09 6.72
C ASP A 120 12.95 -11.49 7.42
N ARG A 121 13.81 -10.79 6.66
CA ARG A 121 14.99 -10.12 7.20
C ARG A 121 14.62 -9.00 8.19
N PHE A 122 13.62 -8.19 7.85
CA PHE A 122 13.19 -7.08 8.68
C PHE A 122 12.64 -7.55 10.03
N LEU A 123 11.77 -8.55 10.02
CA LEU A 123 11.20 -9.10 11.25
C LEU A 123 12.21 -9.90 12.10
N LYS A 124 13.24 -10.48 11.48
CA LYS A 124 14.35 -11.09 12.21
C LYS A 124 15.18 -10.07 12.99
N GLU A 125 15.44 -8.91 12.39
CA GLU A 125 16.27 -7.84 12.96
C GLU A 125 15.48 -6.92 13.91
N LEU A 126 14.22 -6.70 13.60
CA LEU A 126 13.31 -5.79 14.32
C LEU A 126 11.99 -6.53 14.62
N PRO A 127 11.99 -7.50 15.52
CA PRO A 127 10.83 -8.35 15.76
C PRO A 127 9.67 -7.66 16.47
N THR A 128 9.90 -6.52 17.13
CA THR A 128 8.89 -5.76 17.87
C THR A 128 8.81 -4.30 17.48
N ILE A 129 7.71 -3.65 17.86
CA ILE A 129 7.52 -2.19 17.71
C ILE A 129 8.62 -1.43 18.44
N THR A 130 9.02 -1.90 19.62
CA THR A 130 10.08 -1.29 20.42
C THR A 130 11.46 -1.39 19.73
N ASP A 131 11.77 -2.52 19.09
CA ASP A 131 13.00 -2.65 18.31
C ASP A 131 13.03 -1.68 17.15
N LEU A 132 11.90 -1.54 16.43
CA LEU A 132 11.77 -0.57 15.34
C LEU A 132 11.90 0.87 15.83
N ALA A 133 11.28 1.23 16.96
CA ALA A 133 11.36 2.56 17.55
C ALA A 133 12.81 2.93 17.91
N ASN A 134 13.57 1.99 18.44
CA ASN A 134 14.96 2.18 18.90
C ASN A 134 16.02 1.95 17.81
N ALA A 135 15.63 1.55 16.61
CA ALA A 135 16.57 1.27 15.52
C ALA A 135 17.36 2.53 15.12
N LYS A 136 18.66 2.39 14.94
CA LYS A 136 19.48 3.47 14.37
C LYS A 136 19.10 3.74 12.91
N GLU A 137 19.01 5.00 12.51
CA GLU A 137 18.55 5.39 11.17
C GLU A 137 19.33 4.69 10.05
N ASP A 138 20.66 4.68 10.12
CA ASP A 138 21.51 4.04 9.09
C ASP A 138 21.21 2.53 8.97
N ARG A 139 20.98 1.83 10.09
CA ARG A 139 20.63 0.41 10.10
C ARG A 139 19.24 0.20 9.48
N LEU A 140 18.29 1.05 9.83
CA LEU A 140 16.93 0.99 9.30
C LEU A 140 16.90 1.24 7.79
N MET A 141 17.63 2.26 7.33
CA MET A 141 17.78 2.55 5.89
C MET A 141 18.44 1.37 5.17
N LYS A 142 19.41 0.71 5.80
CA LYS A 142 20.09 -0.46 5.21
C LYS A 142 19.16 -1.67 5.08
N LEU A 143 18.33 -1.95 6.08
CA LEU A 143 17.31 -3.00 6.00
C LEU A 143 16.28 -2.76 4.90
N TRP A 144 16.03 -1.47 4.56
CA TRP A 144 15.07 -1.06 3.54
C TRP A 144 15.68 -0.87 2.16
N GLU A 145 17.01 -0.99 2.03
CA GLU A 145 17.73 -0.77 0.77
C GLU A 145 17.21 -1.68 -0.35
N GLY A 146 16.74 -1.08 -1.45
CA GLY A 146 16.17 -1.78 -2.60
C GLY A 146 14.64 -1.72 -2.70
N LEU A 147 13.92 -1.50 -1.60
CA LEU A 147 12.46 -1.34 -1.62
C LEU A 147 12.02 0.05 -2.14
N GLY A 148 12.89 1.04 -2.07
CA GLY A 148 12.57 2.42 -2.45
C GLY A 148 11.58 3.12 -1.52
N TYR A 149 11.20 4.36 -1.86
CA TYR A 149 10.24 5.16 -1.07
C TYR A 149 10.56 5.16 0.43
N TYR A 150 11.78 5.51 0.79
CA TYR A 150 12.33 5.42 2.15
C TYR A 150 11.54 6.18 3.23
N ASN A 151 10.73 7.18 2.82
CA ASN A 151 9.82 7.84 3.76
C ASN A 151 8.81 6.88 4.40
N ARG A 152 8.53 5.73 3.76
CA ARG A 152 7.67 4.71 4.34
C ARG A 152 8.26 4.17 5.65
N VAL A 153 9.50 3.72 5.63
CA VAL A 153 10.15 3.17 6.81
C VAL A 153 10.47 4.23 7.86
N ARG A 154 10.76 5.47 7.46
CA ARG A 154 10.89 6.59 8.41
C ARG A 154 9.57 6.89 9.12
N ASN A 155 8.46 6.89 8.40
CA ASN A 155 7.14 7.07 9.00
C ASN A 155 6.78 5.88 9.90
N MET A 156 7.16 4.65 9.53
CA MET A 156 7.01 3.48 10.41
C MET A 156 7.78 3.67 11.72
N GLN A 157 9.02 4.15 11.68
CA GLN A 157 9.78 4.41 12.90
C GLN A 157 9.12 5.48 13.77
N LYS A 158 8.65 6.57 13.17
CA LYS A 158 7.92 7.62 13.92
C LYS A 158 6.65 7.07 14.57
N ALA A 159 5.86 6.28 13.84
CA ALA A 159 4.69 5.63 14.40
C ALA A 159 5.05 4.62 15.50
N ALA A 160 6.15 3.88 15.35
CA ALA A 160 6.64 2.98 16.40
C ALA A 160 7.03 3.75 17.68
N ILE A 161 7.68 4.90 17.56
CA ILE A 161 7.99 5.79 18.69
C ILE A 161 6.70 6.26 19.35
N GLN A 162 5.71 6.73 18.56
CA GLN A 162 4.39 7.11 19.09
C GLN A 162 3.73 5.95 19.86
N MET A 163 3.80 4.73 19.32
CA MET A 163 3.22 3.54 20.00
C MET A 163 3.96 3.22 21.30
N VAL A 164 5.28 3.36 21.35
CA VAL A 164 6.04 3.17 22.60
C VAL A 164 5.65 4.21 23.64
N GLU A 165 5.57 5.49 23.27
CA GLU A 165 5.26 6.60 24.18
C GLU A 165 3.81 6.63 24.67
N GLN A 166 2.84 6.29 23.80
CA GLN A 166 1.42 6.47 24.07
C GLN A 166 0.69 5.18 24.40
N TYR A 167 1.17 4.03 23.90
CA TYR A 167 0.50 2.73 23.98
C TYR A 167 1.40 1.62 24.55
N GLY A 168 2.51 1.97 25.22
CA GLY A 168 3.40 0.98 25.84
C GLY A 168 4.04 -0.01 24.87
N GLY A 169 4.22 0.37 23.61
CA GLY A 169 4.81 -0.48 22.57
C GLY A 169 3.83 -1.50 21.96
N GLN A 170 2.54 -1.32 22.16
CA GLN A 170 1.48 -2.11 21.54
C GLN A 170 0.75 -1.31 20.45
N PHE A 171 0.10 -1.99 19.53
CA PHE A 171 -0.84 -1.34 18.61
C PHE A 171 -2.10 -0.90 19.37
N PRO A 172 -2.63 0.31 19.09
CA PRO A 172 -3.97 0.67 19.55
C PRO A 172 -5.02 -0.25 18.89
N GLU A 173 -6.14 -0.48 19.57
CA GLU A 173 -7.17 -1.45 19.16
C GLU A 173 -8.36 -0.82 18.44
N SER A 174 -8.44 0.52 18.38
CA SER A 174 -9.49 1.22 17.64
C SER A 174 -8.99 1.70 16.26
N TYR A 175 -9.90 1.73 15.28
CA TYR A 175 -9.58 2.22 13.94
C TYR A 175 -9.07 3.66 13.95
N GLU A 176 -9.70 4.51 14.74
CA GLU A 176 -9.41 5.94 14.85
C GLU A 176 -7.99 6.17 15.39
N GLU A 177 -7.58 5.44 16.41
CA GLU A 177 -6.24 5.51 16.99
C GLU A 177 -5.19 4.93 16.03
N ILE A 178 -5.47 3.80 15.38
CA ILE A 178 -4.59 3.23 14.33
C ILE A 178 -4.38 4.25 13.21
N HIS A 179 -5.46 4.87 12.74
CA HIS A 179 -5.42 5.86 11.66
C HIS A 179 -4.68 7.14 12.04
N ALA A 180 -4.67 7.51 13.33
CA ALA A 180 -3.96 8.69 13.84
C ALA A 180 -2.42 8.51 13.88
N LEU A 181 -1.90 7.30 13.74
CA LEU A 181 -0.46 7.04 13.72
C LEU A 181 0.22 7.62 12.47
N THR A 182 1.43 8.11 12.64
CA THR A 182 2.20 8.74 11.56
C THR A 182 2.37 7.81 10.34
N GLY A 183 1.91 8.27 9.18
CA GLY A 183 2.07 7.55 7.90
C GLY A 183 1.08 6.41 7.69
N ILE A 184 0.08 6.26 8.54
CA ILE A 184 -1.03 5.33 8.38
C ILE A 184 -2.23 6.10 7.81
N GLY A 185 -2.61 5.78 6.58
CA GLY A 185 -3.82 6.30 5.93
C GLY A 185 -4.96 5.28 5.95
N ASN A 186 -6.12 5.64 5.35
CA ASN A 186 -7.35 4.83 5.33
C ASN A 186 -7.08 3.37 4.97
N TYR A 187 -6.34 3.13 3.86
CA TYR A 187 -6.02 1.77 3.43
C TYR A 187 -5.29 0.97 4.51
N THR A 188 -4.18 1.52 5.03
CA THR A 188 -3.33 0.79 5.98
C THR A 188 -4.07 0.59 7.31
N ALA A 189 -4.85 1.59 7.77
CA ALA A 189 -5.68 1.47 8.96
C ALA A 189 -6.78 0.41 8.78
N GLY A 190 -7.45 0.40 7.62
CA GLY A 190 -8.44 -0.62 7.27
C GLY A 190 -7.84 -2.03 7.19
N ALA A 191 -6.65 -2.18 6.63
CA ALA A 191 -5.94 -3.45 6.55
C ALA A 191 -5.54 -3.96 7.94
N ILE A 192 -4.87 -3.15 8.75
CA ILE A 192 -4.49 -3.53 10.13
C ILE A 192 -5.74 -3.84 10.96
N GLY A 193 -6.73 -2.95 10.92
CA GLY A 193 -7.98 -3.10 11.67
C GLY A 193 -8.72 -4.38 11.29
N SER A 194 -8.91 -4.65 10.01
CA SER A 194 -9.68 -5.82 9.58
C SER A 194 -8.91 -7.14 9.64
N PHE A 195 -7.61 -7.15 9.29
CA PHE A 195 -6.83 -8.40 9.23
C PHE A 195 -6.40 -8.89 10.62
N ALA A 196 -6.05 -7.96 11.53
CA ALA A 196 -5.49 -8.31 12.82
C ALA A 196 -6.47 -8.16 13.99
N PHE A 197 -7.42 -7.21 13.90
CA PHE A 197 -8.37 -6.92 14.98
C PHE A 197 -9.82 -7.29 14.63
N GLY A 198 -10.12 -7.70 13.41
CA GLY A 198 -11.49 -8.00 13.01
C GLY A 198 -12.43 -6.79 12.95
N ILE A 199 -11.87 -5.57 12.85
CA ILE A 199 -12.65 -4.34 12.73
C ILE A 199 -13.26 -4.26 11.33
N PRO A 200 -14.58 -4.06 11.18
CA PRO A 200 -15.25 -4.05 9.87
C PRO A 200 -15.04 -2.69 9.17
N LYS A 201 -13.79 -2.41 8.79
CA LYS A 201 -13.39 -1.24 8.00
C LYS A 201 -12.77 -1.66 6.68
N PRO A 202 -13.12 -1.01 5.56
CA PRO A 202 -12.60 -1.38 4.24
C PRO A 202 -11.12 -1.03 4.09
N ALA A 203 -10.41 -1.87 3.34
CA ALA A 203 -9.02 -1.65 2.92
C ALA A 203 -8.96 -1.45 1.40
N VAL A 204 -9.06 -0.20 0.93
CA VAL A 204 -9.22 0.13 -0.49
C VAL A 204 -7.90 0.55 -1.13
N ASP A 205 -7.27 -0.40 -1.81
CA ASP A 205 -6.07 -0.19 -2.63
C ASP A 205 -6.42 -0.05 -4.13
N GLY A 206 -5.40 0.03 -4.97
CA GLY A 206 -5.59 0.06 -6.42
C GLY A 206 -6.20 -1.20 -7.03
N ASN A 207 -6.07 -2.36 -6.37
CA ASN A 207 -6.71 -3.62 -6.78
C ASN A 207 -8.20 -3.56 -6.48
N VAL A 208 -8.57 -3.17 -5.27
CA VAL A 208 -9.96 -3.02 -4.83
C VAL A 208 -10.69 -1.98 -5.68
N LEU A 209 -10.08 -0.81 -5.91
CA LEU A 209 -10.66 0.21 -6.81
C LEU A 209 -10.98 -0.35 -8.20
N ARG A 210 -10.09 -1.15 -8.77
CA ARG A 210 -10.30 -1.78 -10.08
C ARG A 210 -11.41 -2.81 -10.06
N VAL A 211 -11.40 -3.71 -9.07
CA VAL A 211 -12.40 -4.76 -8.90
C VAL A 211 -13.79 -4.15 -8.75
N VAL A 212 -13.95 -3.21 -7.82
CA VAL A 212 -15.24 -2.57 -7.56
C VAL A 212 -15.71 -1.75 -8.74
N SER A 213 -14.83 -0.98 -9.41
CA SER A 213 -15.21 -0.25 -10.63
C SER A 213 -15.73 -1.18 -11.73
N ARG A 214 -15.13 -2.36 -11.89
CA ARG A 214 -15.61 -3.37 -12.86
C ARG A 214 -16.93 -4.03 -12.43
N ILE A 215 -17.07 -4.41 -11.17
CA ILE A 215 -18.33 -4.98 -10.65
C ILE A 215 -19.49 -4.02 -10.88
N LEU A 216 -19.28 -2.72 -10.61
CA LEU A 216 -20.30 -1.67 -10.76
C LEU A 216 -20.43 -1.12 -12.19
N ALA A 217 -19.55 -1.49 -13.12
CA ALA A 217 -19.37 -0.86 -14.43
C ALA A 217 -19.17 0.67 -14.35
N SER A 218 -18.49 1.15 -13.29
CA SER A 218 -18.28 2.57 -13.05
C SER A 218 -17.26 3.17 -14.02
N ARG A 219 -17.67 4.21 -14.75
CA ARG A 219 -16.79 5.01 -15.62
C ARG A 219 -16.20 6.23 -14.95
N GLU A 220 -16.39 6.36 -13.64
CA GLU A 220 -15.79 7.43 -12.87
C GLU A 220 -14.27 7.21 -12.72
N ASP A 221 -13.54 8.34 -12.74
CA ASP A 221 -12.09 8.31 -12.63
C ASP A 221 -11.66 7.98 -11.18
N ILE A 222 -11.07 6.81 -10.98
CA ILE A 222 -10.60 6.33 -9.67
C ILE A 222 -9.44 7.13 -9.08
N MET A 223 -8.86 8.06 -9.83
CA MET A 223 -7.84 8.98 -9.32
C MET A 223 -8.44 10.15 -8.54
N LYS A 224 -9.75 10.42 -8.71
CA LYS A 224 -10.47 11.45 -7.95
C LYS A 224 -10.70 10.98 -6.52
N ALA A 225 -10.38 11.85 -5.54
CA ALA A 225 -10.59 11.56 -4.12
C ALA A 225 -12.06 11.22 -3.81
N LYS A 226 -13.01 11.95 -4.40
CA LYS A 226 -14.45 11.72 -4.24
C LYS A 226 -14.85 10.28 -4.60
N VAL A 227 -14.39 9.78 -5.76
CA VAL A 227 -14.72 8.42 -6.23
C VAL A 227 -14.15 7.35 -5.28
N ARG A 228 -12.94 7.59 -4.77
CA ARG A 228 -12.34 6.70 -3.77
C ARG A 228 -13.17 6.65 -2.49
N THR A 229 -13.59 7.82 -1.96
CA THR A 229 -14.44 7.89 -0.77
C THR A 229 -15.79 7.22 -1.00
N GLU A 230 -16.42 7.38 -2.17
CA GLU A 230 -17.68 6.72 -2.52
C GLU A 230 -17.54 5.18 -2.51
N ILE A 231 -16.41 4.66 -3.04
CA ILE A 231 -16.13 3.22 -3.00
C ILE A 231 -15.84 2.75 -1.56
N GLU A 232 -15.09 3.51 -0.77
CA GLU A 232 -14.85 3.22 0.64
C GLU A 232 -16.17 3.13 1.41
N THR A 233 -17.06 4.11 1.25
CA THR A 233 -18.39 4.14 1.88
C THR A 233 -19.24 2.94 1.45
N ALA A 234 -19.29 2.65 0.15
CA ALA A 234 -20.08 1.53 -0.36
C ALA A 234 -19.56 0.17 0.15
N LEU A 235 -18.26 0.03 0.35
CA LEU A 235 -17.68 -1.18 0.93
C LEU A 235 -17.89 -1.24 2.45
N GLU A 236 -17.91 -0.10 3.16
CA GLU A 236 -18.20 -0.05 4.60
C GLU A 236 -19.64 -0.50 4.91
N GLU A 237 -20.58 -0.24 4.01
CA GLU A 237 -21.95 -0.70 4.14
C GLU A 237 -22.10 -2.23 3.98
N VAL A 238 -21.21 -2.88 3.23
CA VAL A 238 -21.35 -4.31 2.88
C VAL A 238 -20.35 -5.23 3.57
N ILE A 239 -19.29 -4.68 4.18
CA ILE A 239 -18.24 -5.47 4.82
C ILE A 239 -18.81 -6.37 5.92
N PRO A 240 -18.56 -7.70 5.90
CA PRO A 240 -19.09 -8.61 6.90
C PRO A 240 -18.43 -8.37 8.27
N LYS A 241 -19.23 -8.37 9.34
CA LYS A 241 -18.74 -8.15 10.71
C LYS A 241 -17.98 -9.36 11.26
N ASP A 242 -18.31 -10.54 10.81
CA ASP A 242 -17.75 -11.83 11.26
C ASP A 242 -16.43 -12.21 10.58
N CYS A 243 -16.17 -11.68 9.37
CA CYS A 243 -14.96 -12.00 8.60
C CYS A 243 -14.47 -10.82 7.73
N PRO A 244 -14.30 -9.61 8.30
CA PRO A 244 -13.93 -8.43 7.51
C PRO A 244 -12.54 -8.57 6.86
N GLY A 245 -11.61 -9.24 7.53
CA GLY A 245 -10.27 -9.51 7.03
C GLY A 245 -10.27 -10.42 5.80
N ASP A 246 -11.09 -11.48 5.80
CA ASP A 246 -11.20 -12.38 4.65
C ASP A 246 -11.79 -11.66 3.43
N PHE A 247 -12.81 -10.82 3.63
CA PHE A 247 -13.43 -10.06 2.56
C PHE A 247 -12.47 -9.03 1.94
N ASN A 248 -11.81 -8.22 2.77
CA ASN A 248 -10.84 -7.23 2.28
C ASN A 248 -9.67 -7.90 1.55
N GLN A 249 -9.07 -8.94 2.15
CA GLN A 249 -8.00 -9.69 1.49
C GLN A 249 -8.49 -10.40 0.23
N GLY A 250 -9.73 -10.86 0.21
CA GLY A 250 -10.38 -11.46 -0.96
C GLY A 250 -10.47 -10.49 -2.12
N LEU A 251 -10.91 -9.26 -1.89
CA LEU A 251 -10.95 -8.20 -2.92
C LEU A 251 -9.55 -7.86 -3.45
N ILE A 252 -8.57 -7.73 -2.57
CA ILE A 252 -7.17 -7.45 -2.93
C ILE A 252 -6.59 -8.60 -3.76
N GLU A 253 -6.79 -9.85 -3.31
CA GLU A 253 -6.29 -11.05 -3.99
C GLU A 253 -6.95 -11.23 -5.35
N LEU A 254 -8.28 -11.06 -5.42
CA LEU A 254 -9.04 -11.10 -6.67
C LEU A 254 -8.46 -10.10 -7.70
N GLY A 255 -8.18 -8.90 -7.26
CA GLY A 255 -7.51 -7.90 -8.08
C GLY A 255 -6.10 -8.30 -8.50
N ALA A 256 -5.35 -8.95 -7.62
CA ALA A 256 -3.96 -9.32 -7.89
C ALA A 256 -3.80 -10.45 -8.90
N ILE A 257 -4.68 -11.49 -8.88
CA ILE A 257 -4.47 -12.73 -9.63
C ILE A 257 -5.57 -13.10 -10.64
N VAL A 258 -6.76 -12.53 -10.52
CA VAL A 258 -7.91 -12.80 -11.38
C VAL A 258 -8.32 -11.57 -12.18
N CYS A 259 -8.75 -10.51 -11.51
CA CYS A 259 -9.18 -9.25 -12.11
C CYS A 259 -7.98 -8.33 -12.38
N VAL A 260 -7.00 -8.79 -13.14
CA VAL A 260 -5.68 -8.19 -13.31
C VAL A 260 -5.70 -6.79 -13.95
N PRO A 261 -4.66 -5.95 -13.68
CA PRO A 261 -4.58 -4.58 -14.22
C PRO A 261 -4.16 -4.52 -15.69
N ASN A 262 -3.40 -5.50 -16.16
CA ASN A 262 -2.84 -5.57 -17.50
C ASN A 262 -3.27 -6.87 -18.17
N GLY A 263 -3.76 -6.78 -19.41
CA GLY A 263 -4.30 -7.91 -20.14
C GLY A 263 -5.75 -8.25 -19.74
N GLU A 264 -6.26 -9.31 -20.31
CA GLU A 264 -7.63 -9.75 -20.11
C GLU A 264 -7.85 -10.32 -18.71
N PRO A 265 -8.87 -9.88 -17.97
CA PRO A 265 -9.20 -10.45 -16.68
C PRO A 265 -9.74 -11.89 -16.85
N LYS A 266 -9.40 -12.77 -15.92
CA LYS A 266 -9.80 -14.19 -15.94
C LYS A 266 -11.23 -14.35 -15.40
N CYS A 267 -12.21 -13.84 -16.16
CA CYS A 267 -13.61 -13.79 -15.73
C CYS A 267 -14.26 -15.17 -15.54
N GLU A 268 -13.74 -16.19 -16.20
CA GLU A 268 -14.24 -17.59 -16.13
C GLU A 268 -14.02 -18.23 -14.74
N ILE A 269 -13.02 -17.76 -13.97
CA ILE A 269 -12.74 -18.25 -12.61
C ILE A 269 -13.08 -17.23 -11.53
N CYS A 270 -13.70 -16.10 -11.92
CA CYS A 270 -14.00 -15.02 -11.00
C CYS A 270 -15.23 -15.34 -10.14
N PRO A 271 -15.15 -15.29 -8.81
CA PRO A 271 -16.31 -15.55 -7.94
C PRO A 271 -17.45 -14.53 -8.12
N ALA A 272 -17.14 -13.34 -8.62
CA ALA A 272 -18.13 -12.28 -8.88
C ALA A 272 -18.58 -12.24 -10.36
N ALA A 273 -18.26 -13.23 -11.18
CA ALA A 273 -18.50 -13.21 -12.62
C ALA A 273 -19.98 -12.96 -12.99
N GLU A 274 -20.90 -13.64 -12.33
CA GLU A 274 -22.34 -13.54 -12.62
C GLU A 274 -22.97 -12.22 -12.11
N ILE A 275 -22.27 -11.55 -11.17
CA ILE A 275 -22.72 -10.29 -10.58
C ILE A 275 -22.12 -9.10 -11.34
N CYS A 276 -20.94 -9.28 -11.94
CA CYS A 276 -20.13 -8.23 -12.54
C CYS A 276 -20.78 -7.57 -13.76
N ARG A 277 -21.17 -6.30 -13.62
CA ARG A 277 -21.78 -5.53 -14.73
C ARG A 277 -20.82 -5.32 -15.89
N ALA A 278 -19.54 -5.00 -15.62
CA ALA A 278 -18.57 -4.79 -16.70
C ALA A 278 -18.33 -6.06 -17.56
N ARG A 279 -18.43 -7.27 -16.97
CA ARG A 279 -18.42 -8.53 -17.72
C ARG A 279 -19.67 -8.65 -18.60
N LYS A 280 -20.85 -8.40 -18.02
CA LYS A 280 -22.12 -8.48 -18.74
C LYS A 280 -22.19 -7.51 -19.91
N GLU A 281 -21.62 -6.32 -19.74
CA GLU A 281 -21.57 -5.26 -20.76
C GLU A 281 -20.38 -5.39 -21.72
N GLY A 282 -19.45 -6.32 -21.51
CA GLY A 282 -18.25 -6.49 -22.34
C GLY A 282 -17.20 -5.38 -22.22
N ILE A 283 -17.25 -4.55 -21.15
CA ILE A 283 -16.40 -3.35 -20.99
C ILE A 283 -15.30 -3.52 -19.93
N ALA A 284 -15.04 -4.72 -19.46
CA ALA A 284 -14.06 -4.96 -18.39
C ALA A 284 -12.65 -4.43 -18.71
N MET A 285 -12.26 -4.42 -19.98
CA MET A 285 -10.96 -3.90 -20.43
C MET A 285 -10.88 -2.37 -20.46
N GLU A 286 -12.03 -1.68 -20.51
CA GLU A 286 -12.08 -0.21 -20.48
C GLU A 286 -11.96 0.35 -19.06
N LEU A 287 -12.15 -0.48 -18.05
CA LEU A 287 -12.22 -0.12 -16.63
C LEU A 287 -11.02 -0.65 -15.82
N PRO A 288 -10.58 0.08 -14.81
CA PRO A 288 -11.09 1.38 -14.34
C PRO A 288 -10.59 2.56 -15.19
N VAL A 289 -11.36 3.63 -15.25
CA VAL A 289 -10.93 4.89 -15.85
C VAL A 289 -9.89 5.56 -14.96
N LYS A 290 -8.79 6.02 -15.57
CA LYS A 290 -7.70 6.72 -14.89
C LYS A 290 -7.22 7.91 -15.68
N THR A 291 -7.21 9.08 -15.07
CA THR A 291 -6.52 10.25 -15.64
C THR A 291 -5.03 9.96 -15.79
N LYS A 292 -4.47 10.24 -16.96
CA LYS A 292 -3.03 10.10 -17.21
C LYS A 292 -2.24 11.01 -16.28
N ALA A 293 -1.20 10.47 -15.65
CA ALA A 293 -0.28 11.25 -14.85
C ALA A 293 0.41 12.32 -15.70
N LYS A 294 0.73 13.46 -15.08
CA LYS A 294 1.57 14.50 -15.72
C LYS A 294 2.92 13.91 -16.10
N GLY A 295 3.50 14.42 -17.20
CA GLY A 295 4.84 14.02 -17.63
C GLY A 295 5.88 14.26 -16.52
N ARG A 296 6.90 13.38 -16.45
CA ARG A 296 7.98 13.51 -15.49
C ARG A 296 8.92 14.64 -15.89
N LYS A 297 9.48 15.33 -14.89
CA LYS A 297 10.59 16.26 -15.09
C LYS A 297 11.85 15.46 -15.43
N ILE A 298 12.54 15.80 -16.51
CA ILE A 298 13.83 15.18 -16.86
C ILE A 298 14.94 16.00 -16.23
N GLU A 299 15.80 15.34 -15.45
CA GLU A 299 17.01 15.92 -14.86
C GLU A 299 18.24 15.19 -15.40
N LYS A 300 19.18 15.96 -15.96
CA LYS A 300 20.47 15.45 -16.41
C LYS A 300 21.46 15.48 -15.26
N ARG A 301 22.24 14.40 -15.09
CA ARG A 301 23.23 14.29 -14.02
C ARG A 301 24.51 13.65 -14.54
N THR A 302 25.64 14.09 -13.97
CA THR A 302 26.96 13.46 -14.17
C THR A 302 27.37 12.82 -12.84
N VAL A 303 27.49 11.49 -12.85
CA VAL A 303 27.87 10.69 -11.68
C VAL A 303 29.40 10.47 -11.70
N LEU A 304 30.06 10.69 -10.57
CA LEU A 304 31.50 10.62 -10.40
C LEU A 304 31.85 9.48 -9.42
N VAL A 305 32.56 8.48 -9.93
CA VAL A 305 33.06 7.36 -9.13
C VAL A 305 34.53 7.63 -8.83
N PHE A 306 34.80 8.36 -7.75
CA PHE A 306 36.15 8.60 -7.27
C PHE A 306 36.68 7.40 -6.49
N HIS A 307 37.87 6.94 -6.82
CA HIS A 307 38.54 5.87 -6.09
C HIS A 307 40.06 6.04 -6.08
N ASP A 308 40.68 5.56 -5.01
CA ASP A 308 42.08 5.18 -4.95
C ASP A 308 42.13 3.70 -4.55
N SER A 309 42.90 2.86 -5.26
CA SER A 309 42.98 1.42 -5.00
C SER A 309 41.61 0.78 -4.74
N ASP A 310 41.29 0.40 -3.49
CA ASP A 310 40.06 -0.26 -3.05
C ASP A 310 39.08 0.65 -2.28
N THR A 311 39.44 1.94 -2.11
CA THR A 311 38.63 2.93 -1.40
C THR A 311 37.85 3.79 -2.38
N LEU A 312 36.57 4.00 -2.09
CA LEU A 312 35.67 4.82 -2.90
C LEU A 312 35.13 5.99 -2.07
N ALA A 313 34.81 7.08 -2.78
CA ALA A 313 34.16 8.25 -2.20
C ALA A 313 32.64 8.18 -2.37
N ILE A 314 31.94 8.40 -1.27
CA ILE A 314 30.49 8.65 -1.24
C ILE A 314 30.20 9.93 -0.48
N GLN A 315 28.98 10.45 -0.63
CA GLN A 315 28.53 11.59 0.15
C GLN A 315 27.14 11.34 0.72
N LYS A 316 26.80 11.97 1.85
CA LYS A 316 25.44 11.95 2.38
C LYS A 316 24.60 13.01 1.68
N ARG A 317 23.39 12.64 1.28
CA ARG A 317 22.43 13.59 0.72
C ARG A 317 21.84 14.49 1.80
N PRO A 318 21.39 15.70 1.43
CA PRO A 318 20.65 16.57 2.36
C PRO A 318 19.44 15.85 2.97
N ASP A 319 19.03 16.28 4.15
CA ASP A 319 17.87 15.70 4.87
C ASP A 319 16.52 16.04 4.25
N LYS A 320 16.49 16.80 3.15
CA LYS A 320 15.29 17.18 2.41
C LYS A 320 15.43 16.88 0.92
N GLY A 321 14.31 16.62 0.26
CA GLY A 321 14.25 16.36 -1.17
C GLY A 321 14.30 14.88 -1.54
N LEU A 322 14.59 14.61 -2.82
CA LEU A 322 14.62 13.25 -3.36
C LEU A 322 15.76 12.45 -2.74
N LEU A 323 15.47 11.22 -2.25
CA LEU A 323 16.44 10.33 -1.59
C LEU A 323 17.13 10.98 -0.36
N ALA A 324 16.42 11.84 0.36
CA ALA A 324 16.94 12.60 1.51
C ALA A 324 17.63 11.68 2.53
N GLY A 325 18.78 12.15 3.07
CA GLY A 325 19.54 11.49 4.12
C GLY A 325 20.19 10.15 3.76
N LEU A 326 20.05 9.67 2.52
CA LEU A 326 20.73 8.47 2.02
C LEU A 326 22.14 8.82 1.54
N TYR A 327 22.92 7.79 1.27
CA TYR A 327 24.25 7.95 0.70
C TYR A 327 24.21 7.84 -0.82
N GLU A 328 25.10 8.56 -1.50
CA GLU A 328 25.17 8.56 -2.96
C GLU A 328 26.61 8.65 -3.45
N LEU A 329 26.81 8.25 -4.70
CA LEU A 329 28.02 8.64 -5.42
C LEU A 329 27.99 10.14 -5.67
N PRO A 330 29.11 10.86 -5.53
CA PRO A 330 29.22 12.26 -5.92
C PRO A 330 28.63 12.49 -7.30
N ASN A 331 27.77 13.49 -7.44
CA ASN A 331 27.16 13.79 -8.73
C ASN A 331 26.86 15.29 -8.88
N LEU A 332 26.83 15.73 -10.12
CA LEU A 332 26.62 17.13 -10.50
C LEU A 332 25.43 17.24 -11.46
N GLU A 333 24.77 18.39 -11.43
CA GLU A 333 23.71 18.69 -12.39
C GLU A 333 24.28 18.90 -13.81
N GLY A 334 23.53 18.50 -14.80
CA GLY A 334 23.94 18.59 -16.19
C GLY A 334 24.78 17.39 -16.67
N TRP A 335 25.14 17.44 -17.94
CA TRP A 335 26.03 16.49 -18.57
C TRP A 335 27.39 17.14 -18.82
N LEU A 336 28.33 16.89 -17.93
CA LEU A 336 29.68 17.42 -18.01
C LEU A 336 30.52 16.63 -19.03
N SER A 337 31.41 17.34 -19.69
CA SER A 337 32.49 16.77 -20.48
C SER A 337 33.60 16.20 -19.56
N GLN A 338 34.49 15.42 -20.11
CA GLN A 338 35.64 14.90 -19.37
C GLN A 338 36.54 16.02 -18.86
N GLN A 339 36.70 17.09 -19.60
CA GLN A 339 37.53 18.25 -19.20
C GLN A 339 36.91 18.97 -17.99
N GLU A 340 35.59 19.20 -18.01
CA GLU A 340 34.87 19.81 -16.87
C GLU A 340 34.93 18.93 -15.62
N VAL A 341 34.91 17.60 -15.77
CA VAL A 341 35.07 16.66 -14.65
C VAL A 341 36.48 16.72 -14.07
N ILE A 342 37.51 16.86 -14.90
CA ILE A 342 38.90 17.04 -14.44
C ILE A 342 39.03 18.36 -13.64
N GLU A 343 38.51 19.44 -14.18
CA GLU A 343 38.51 20.76 -13.53
C GLU A 343 37.78 20.75 -12.18
N TYR A 344 36.60 20.14 -12.15
CA TYR A 344 35.85 19.95 -10.91
C TYR A 344 36.66 19.12 -9.89
N SER A 345 37.25 17.99 -10.31
CA SER A 345 38.04 17.14 -9.41
C SER A 345 39.18 17.93 -8.77
N LYS A 346 39.91 18.72 -9.58
CA LYS A 346 40.97 19.61 -9.07
C LYS A 346 40.45 20.69 -8.13
N SER A 347 39.27 21.26 -8.42
CA SER A 347 38.67 22.31 -7.59
C SER A 347 38.31 21.86 -6.19
N ILE A 348 38.04 20.55 -6.00
CA ILE A 348 37.78 19.94 -4.69
C ILE A 348 39.04 19.32 -4.06
N GLY A 349 40.23 19.57 -4.62
CA GLY A 349 41.53 19.15 -4.07
C GLY A 349 41.98 17.75 -4.50
N LEU A 350 41.26 17.07 -5.38
CA LEU A 350 41.65 15.75 -5.88
C LEU A 350 42.54 15.85 -7.11
N SER A 351 43.52 14.94 -7.22
CA SER A 351 44.46 14.84 -8.35
C SER A 351 44.12 13.63 -9.25
N PRO A 352 43.36 13.83 -10.33
CA PRO A 352 42.98 12.72 -11.22
C PRO A 352 44.22 12.14 -11.94
N ILE A 353 44.43 10.83 -11.83
CA ILE A 353 45.47 10.06 -12.54
C ILE A 353 44.87 9.47 -13.85
N ARG A 354 43.67 8.91 -13.74
CA ARG A 354 42.99 8.27 -14.85
C ARG A 354 41.50 8.56 -14.82
N ILE A 355 40.91 8.83 -15.98
CA ILE A 355 39.48 8.98 -16.15
C ILE A 355 38.98 8.06 -17.22
N LYS A 356 37.90 7.34 -16.91
CA LYS A 356 37.21 6.45 -17.83
C LYS A 356 35.71 6.80 -17.86
N LYS A 357 35.20 6.99 -19.07
CA LYS A 357 33.75 7.22 -19.23
C LYS A 357 32.99 5.91 -18.99
N LEU A 358 31.96 5.97 -18.19
CA LEU A 358 31.05 4.85 -17.92
C LEU A 358 29.80 4.91 -18.82
N PRO A 359 29.09 3.80 -19.02
CA PRO A 359 27.85 3.77 -19.77
C PRO A 359 26.82 4.77 -19.25
N ALA A 360 26.02 5.32 -20.15
CA ALA A 360 24.88 6.15 -19.75
C ALA A 360 23.80 5.28 -19.10
N ALA A 361 23.13 5.83 -18.10
CA ALA A 361 22.04 5.15 -17.40
C ALA A 361 20.86 6.11 -17.18
N LYS A 362 19.69 5.55 -16.90
CA LYS A 362 18.54 6.33 -16.47
C LYS A 362 17.87 5.69 -15.26
N HIS A 363 17.33 6.53 -14.41
CA HIS A 363 16.50 6.06 -13.30
C HIS A 363 15.19 6.85 -13.25
N ILE A 364 14.08 6.16 -13.02
CA ILE A 364 12.73 6.75 -13.07
C ILE A 364 12.15 6.77 -11.66
N PHE A 365 11.91 7.98 -11.16
CA PHE A 365 11.11 8.23 -9.96
C PHE A 365 9.66 8.57 -10.34
N SER A 366 8.78 8.71 -9.36
CA SER A 366 7.36 9.01 -9.60
C SER A 366 7.14 10.27 -10.44
N HIS A 367 7.91 11.33 -10.20
CA HIS A 367 7.73 12.66 -10.81
C HIS A 367 8.99 13.21 -11.52
N VAL A 368 10.11 12.51 -11.40
CA VAL A 368 11.41 12.88 -12.00
C VAL A 368 12.03 11.68 -12.70
N GLU A 369 12.68 11.91 -13.84
CA GLU A 369 13.56 10.97 -14.52
C GLU A 369 14.98 11.51 -14.52
N TRP A 370 15.92 10.77 -13.94
CA TRP A 370 17.33 11.09 -14.05
C TRP A 370 17.93 10.42 -15.30
N GLN A 371 18.53 11.25 -16.16
CA GLN A 371 19.34 10.81 -17.28
C GLN A 371 20.81 11.06 -16.93
N MET A 372 21.56 10.00 -16.74
CA MET A 372 22.88 10.04 -16.12
C MET A 372 23.99 9.67 -17.11
N LYS A 373 25.12 10.37 -17.01
CA LYS A 373 26.44 9.97 -17.53
C LYS A 373 27.34 9.71 -16.35
N GLY A 374 28.25 8.75 -16.45
CA GLY A 374 29.18 8.43 -15.38
C GLY A 374 30.63 8.55 -15.82
N TYR A 375 31.50 8.89 -14.87
CA TYR A 375 32.94 8.81 -15.01
C TYR A 375 33.53 8.08 -13.80
N GLU A 376 34.41 7.13 -14.07
CA GLU A 376 35.30 6.50 -13.10
C GLU A 376 36.60 7.30 -13.07
N ILE A 377 36.98 7.81 -11.90
CA ILE A 377 38.09 8.71 -11.71
C ILE A 377 39.03 8.10 -10.66
N GLN A 378 40.16 7.60 -11.11
CA GLN A 378 41.24 7.18 -10.25
C GLN A 378 42.01 8.41 -9.81
N VAL A 379 42.20 8.59 -8.51
CA VAL A 379 42.97 9.67 -7.91
C VAL A 379 44.16 9.12 -7.13
N ASP A 380 45.11 9.99 -6.77
CA ASP A 380 46.31 9.60 -6.06
C ASP A 380 46.01 9.17 -4.62
N GLU A 381 45.46 10.08 -3.84
CA GLU A 381 44.98 9.83 -2.45
C GLU A 381 43.66 10.53 -2.22
N LEU A 382 42.61 9.77 -1.80
CA LEU A 382 41.28 10.31 -1.52
C LEU A 382 41.25 11.14 -0.20
N GLU A 383 41.89 10.66 0.85
CA GLU A 383 41.66 11.17 2.19
C GLU A 383 42.43 12.47 2.52
N LYS A 384 43.61 12.70 1.92
CA LYS A 384 44.50 13.77 2.32
C LYS A 384 44.14 15.17 1.82
N ASN A 385 43.52 15.27 0.65
CA ASN A 385 43.44 16.54 -0.07
C ASN A 385 42.02 16.99 -0.43
N CYS A 386 41.00 16.20 -0.16
CA CYS A 386 39.64 16.55 -0.52
C CYS A 386 39.04 17.64 0.37
N SER A 387 38.74 18.81 -0.21
CA SER A 387 38.12 19.92 0.48
C SER A 387 36.61 19.80 0.68
N LYS A 388 35.99 18.81 0.03
CA LYS A 388 34.56 18.54 0.13
C LYS A 388 34.32 17.46 1.18
N GLU A 389 33.29 17.65 2.00
CA GLU A 389 32.86 16.64 2.96
C GLU A 389 32.38 15.38 2.23
N MET A 390 33.20 14.35 2.23
CA MET A 390 32.96 13.03 1.65
C MET A 390 33.34 11.95 2.66
N ILE A 391 32.74 10.78 2.46
CA ILE A 391 33.06 9.57 3.23
C ILE A 391 33.87 8.67 2.31
N PHE A 392 35.02 8.23 2.82
CA PHE A 392 35.92 7.32 2.11
C PHE A 392 35.81 5.95 2.76
N ALA A 393 35.48 4.94 2.00
CA ALA A 393 35.31 3.59 2.52
C ALA A 393 35.63 2.53 1.48
N LYS A 394 36.14 1.38 1.96
CA LYS A 394 36.36 0.20 1.15
C LYS A 394 35.03 -0.39 0.68
N GLU A 395 35.06 -1.10 -0.45
CA GLU A 395 33.87 -1.73 -1.06
C GLU A 395 33.06 -2.58 -0.08
N GLU A 396 33.72 -3.34 0.79
CA GLU A 396 33.08 -4.20 1.80
C GLU A 396 32.27 -3.37 2.82
N VAL A 397 32.88 -2.29 3.31
CA VAL A 397 32.24 -1.36 4.27
C VAL A 397 31.07 -0.65 3.61
N LEU A 398 31.19 -0.27 2.31
CA LEU A 398 30.09 0.31 1.55
C LEU A 398 28.90 -0.64 1.44
N LYS A 399 29.14 -1.91 1.17
CA LYS A 399 28.10 -2.94 1.08
C LYS A 399 27.37 -3.17 2.41
N GLU A 400 28.08 -3.12 3.52
CA GLU A 400 27.52 -3.44 4.83
C GLU A 400 26.86 -2.25 5.53
N LYS A 401 27.48 -1.08 5.45
CA LYS A 401 27.13 0.06 6.32
C LYS A 401 26.26 1.09 5.64
N TYR A 402 26.51 1.41 4.37
CA TYR A 402 25.90 2.55 3.70
C TYR A 402 24.77 2.15 2.75
N SER A 403 23.62 2.78 2.88
CA SER A 403 22.46 2.56 1.99
C SER A 403 22.59 3.46 0.76
N ILE A 404 22.99 2.86 -0.36
CA ILE A 404 23.09 3.56 -1.65
C ILE A 404 21.90 3.16 -2.52
N PRO A 405 21.02 4.13 -2.91
CA PRO A 405 19.83 3.89 -3.70
C PRO A 405 20.13 3.20 -5.04
N SER A 406 19.18 2.39 -5.50
CA SER A 406 19.25 1.73 -6.82
C SER A 406 19.38 2.69 -8.00
N ALA A 407 19.10 3.98 -7.81
CA ALA A 407 19.36 5.01 -8.80
C ALA A 407 20.82 5.07 -9.27
N PHE A 408 21.76 4.68 -8.40
CA PHE A 408 23.19 4.64 -8.70
C PHE A 408 23.72 3.25 -9.04
N GLU A 409 22.87 2.22 -9.11
CA GLU A 409 23.26 0.81 -9.27
C GLU A 409 24.13 0.60 -10.52
N ALA A 410 23.83 1.28 -11.63
CA ALA A 410 24.60 1.21 -12.86
C ALA A 410 26.08 1.64 -12.71
N TYR A 411 26.39 2.38 -11.64
CA TYR A 411 27.72 2.92 -11.32
C TYR A 411 28.35 2.27 -10.09
N CYS A 412 27.63 1.41 -9.39
CA CYS A 412 28.11 0.65 -8.24
C CYS A 412 28.79 -0.64 -8.69
N VAL A 413 29.96 -0.54 -9.34
CA VAL A 413 30.69 -1.68 -9.92
C VAL A 413 30.95 -2.79 -8.90
N TRP A 414 31.11 -2.42 -7.62
CA TRP A 414 31.30 -3.36 -6.50
C TRP A 414 30.05 -4.16 -6.10
N LYS A 415 28.87 -3.75 -6.54
CA LYS A 415 27.62 -4.53 -6.31
C LYS A 415 27.39 -5.58 -7.39
N GLN A 416 28.13 -5.52 -8.50
CA GLN A 416 27.97 -6.39 -9.66
C GLN A 416 28.91 -7.59 -9.65
N LYS A 417 29.87 -7.63 -8.72
CA LYS A 417 30.74 -8.76 -8.42
C LYS A 417 30.14 -9.56 -7.26
#